data_ca0183ed9ccb24c39fe875a4bfb3744f
#
_entry.id   ca0183ed9ccb24c39fe875a4bfb3744f
#
_cell.length_a   1.000
_cell.length_b   1.000
_cell.length_c   1.000
_cell.angle_alpha   90.00
_cell.angle_beta   90.00
_cell.angle_gamma   90.00
#
_symmetry.space_group_name_H-M   'P 1'
#
loop_
_entity.id
_entity.type
_entity.pdbx_description
1 polymer ?
#
loop_
_entity_poly.entity_id
_entity_poly.type
_entity_poly.pdbx_seq_one_letter_code
_entity_poly.pdbx_strand_id
1 'polypeptide(L)'
;MRLLLTLFTFTILGAGQPNELLRLDKTIPLSDVQGRIDHMSIDVANHRLFVAALGNNTVEVMDTKEGKRIHTIPGLHEPQGVLYVPEANSLYVANGDDGTLRIFDGSSYELIKSIKLGDDADNVRFDGPKKHVYVGYGSGALEVMNEDGTKVAEINLDAHPESFQLEKNGPRLFVNLPKSRKVAVLDRTKGSVVATWGTGGAFSNYPMALDEDDQRLFIVCRLPARLVVLDTNTGNIIQKLSAIGDSDDVFYDRARRRIYAIGGEGGISVYQQQDADHYQAIARLPTIKGARTGFFSPDLNQLFVAVRRQGSEPAAIRIYSLPQSR
;
A
#
# COMPACT_ATOMS: atom_id res chain seq x y z
N MET A 1 -10.07 -24.99 -61.03
CA MET A 1 -9.18 -24.68 -59.94
C MET A 1 -9.83 -23.60 -59.10
N ARG A 2 -10.55 -23.99 -58.01
CA ARG A 2 -11.29 -23.06 -57.14
C ARG A 2 -10.39 -22.73 -55.94
N LEU A 3 -10.01 -21.46 -55.82
CA LEU A 3 -9.25 -20.92 -54.70
C LEU A 3 -10.22 -20.75 -53.50
N LEU A 4 -10.01 -21.51 -52.43
CA LEU A 4 -10.67 -21.29 -51.13
C LEU A 4 -9.93 -20.17 -50.40
N LEU A 5 -10.59 -19.05 -50.23
CA LEU A 5 -10.11 -17.94 -49.39
C LEU A 5 -10.59 -18.19 -47.94
N THR A 6 -9.65 -18.62 -47.07
CA THR A 6 -9.92 -18.79 -45.67
C THR A 6 -9.79 -17.42 -44.97
N LEU A 7 -10.91 -16.87 -44.53
CA LEU A 7 -10.97 -15.64 -43.74
C LEU A 7 -10.55 -15.97 -42.30
N PHE A 8 -9.39 -15.52 -41.87
CA PHE A 8 -9.00 -15.52 -40.45
C PHE A 8 -9.65 -14.28 -39.78
N THR A 9 -10.68 -14.52 -38.97
CA THR A 9 -11.23 -13.49 -38.09
C THR A 9 -10.30 -13.34 -36.88
N PHE A 10 -9.53 -12.26 -36.83
CA PHE A 10 -8.83 -11.82 -35.64
C PHE A 10 -9.87 -11.27 -34.63
N THR A 11 -10.15 -12.00 -33.59
CA THR A 11 -10.88 -11.48 -32.44
C THR A 11 -9.92 -10.56 -31.66
N ILE A 12 -10.07 -9.24 -31.83
CA ILE A 12 -9.43 -8.24 -30.97
C ILE A 12 -10.14 -8.37 -29.61
N LEU A 13 -9.51 -9.00 -28.63
CA LEU A 13 -9.94 -8.86 -27.24
C LEU A 13 -9.82 -7.37 -26.87
N GLY A 14 -10.97 -6.72 -26.70
CA GLY A 14 -11.02 -5.32 -26.38
C GLY A 14 -10.35 -5.04 -25.03
N ALA A 15 -9.32 -4.19 -25.05
CA ALA A 15 -8.85 -3.51 -23.85
C ALA A 15 -10.06 -2.75 -23.29
N GLY A 16 -10.50 -3.07 -22.08
CA GLY A 16 -11.64 -2.42 -21.43
C GLY A 16 -11.44 -0.91 -21.41
N GLN A 17 -12.53 -0.16 -21.62
CA GLN A 17 -12.48 1.31 -21.56
C GLN A 17 -11.97 1.73 -20.18
N PRO A 18 -11.09 2.74 -20.05
CA PRO A 18 -10.54 3.18 -18.77
C PRO A 18 -11.59 3.43 -17.67
N ASN A 19 -12.76 3.94 -18.03
CA ASN A 19 -13.88 4.19 -17.12
C ASN A 19 -14.59 2.91 -16.65
N GLU A 20 -14.32 1.75 -17.24
CA GLU A 20 -14.86 0.46 -16.81
C GLU A 20 -14.01 -0.19 -15.69
N LEU A 21 -12.78 0.28 -15.47
CA LEU A 21 -11.87 -0.25 -14.46
C LEU A 21 -11.88 0.57 -13.18
N LEU A 22 -11.75 1.89 -13.31
CA LEU A 22 -11.78 2.86 -12.20
C LEU A 22 -12.54 4.10 -12.68
N ARG A 23 -13.50 4.56 -11.89
CA ARG A 23 -14.25 5.80 -12.15
C ARG A 23 -13.93 6.80 -11.05
N LEU A 24 -13.44 7.98 -11.41
CA LEU A 24 -13.25 9.08 -10.47
C LEU A 24 -14.61 9.59 -9.99
N ASP A 25 -14.92 9.41 -8.71
CA ASP A 25 -16.18 9.85 -8.12
C ASP A 25 -16.05 11.19 -7.42
N LYS A 26 -14.95 11.39 -6.67
CA LYS A 26 -14.73 12.60 -5.86
C LYS A 26 -13.27 13.03 -5.89
N THR A 27 -13.07 14.33 -5.67
CA THR A 27 -11.76 14.90 -5.33
C THR A 27 -11.94 15.77 -4.10
N ILE A 28 -11.22 15.45 -3.03
CA ILE A 28 -11.25 16.22 -1.76
C ILE A 28 -10.01 17.09 -1.73
N PRO A 29 -10.14 18.43 -1.85
CA PRO A 29 -9.00 19.34 -1.86
C PRO A 29 -8.37 19.46 -0.45
N LEU A 30 -7.05 19.56 -0.44
CA LEU A 30 -6.21 19.82 0.74
C LEU A 30 -5.39 21.09 0.48
N SER A 31 -6.07 22.24 0.47
CA SER A 31 -5.54 23.50 -0.06
C SER A 31 -4.33 24.05 0.69
N ASP A 32 -4.15 23.69 1.94
CA ASP A 32 -3.06 24.11 2.83
C ASP A 32 -1.97 23.03 3.01
N VAL A 33 -2.19 21.81 2.48
CA VAL A 33 -1.21 20.73 2.54
C VAL A 33 -0.13 20.90 1.48
N GLN A 34 1.12 20.70 1.89
CA GLN A 34 2.29 20.83 1.05
C GLN A 34 3.19 19.58 1.10
N GLY A 35 4.09 19.48 0.13
CA GLY A 35 5.07 18.39 0.10
C GLY A 35 4.50 17.02 -0.23
N ARG A 36 5.15 16.00 0.29
CA ARG A 36 4.74 14.60 0.11
C ARG A 36 3.50 14.29 0.94
N ILE A 37 2.65 13.44 0.38
CA ILE A 37 1.61 12.70 1.11
C ILE A 37 2.02 11.24 1.04
N ASP A 38 1.91 10.55 2.16
CA ASP A 38 2.33 9.16 2.29
C ASP A 38 1.14 8.22 2.56
N HIS A 39 1.30 7.23 3.43
CA HIS A 39 0.29 6.18 3.59
C HIS A 39 -1.02 6.64 4.20
N MET A 40 -2.03 5.78 4.06
CA MET A 40 -3.39 6.05 4.51
C MET A 40 -3.95 4.85 5.26
N SER A 41 -4.95 5.12 6.11
CA SER A 41 -5.75 4.12 6.80
C SER A 41 -7.20 4.56 6.85
N ILE A 42 -8.14 3.61 7.01
CA ILE A 42 -9.57 3.93 6.97
C ILE A 42 -10.32 3.34 8.17
N ASP A 43 -11.22 4.16 8.69
CA ASP A 43 -12.33 3.72 9.53
C ASP A 43 -13.55 3.55 8.64
N VAL A 44 -13.80 2.31 8.24
CA VAL A 44 -14.90 1.98 7.32
C VAL A 44 -16.26 2.31 7.92
N ALA A 45 -16.43 2.04 9.21
CA ALA A 45 -17.71 2.22 9.89
C ALA A 45 -18.16 3.67 9.93
N ASN A 46 -17.23 4.61 10.13
CA ASN A 46 -17.50 6.04 10.21
C ASN A 46 -17.09 6.81 8.94
N HIS A 47 -16.70 6.12 7.87
CA HIS A 47 -16.25 6.72 6.61
C HIS A 47 -15.11 7.73 6.77
N ARG A 48 -14.19 7.49 7.71
CA ARG A 48 -13.04 8.37 7.97
C ARG A 48 -11.76 7.82 7.35
N LEU A 49 -11.15 8.58 6.46
CA LEU A 49 -9.83 8.29 5.90
C LEU A 49 -8.79 9.13 6.64
N PHE A 50 -7.76 8.49 7.16
CA PHE A 50 -6.59 9.11 7.77
C PHE A 50 -5.47 9.15 6.75
N VAL A 51 -4.86 10.30 6.54
CA VAL A 51 -3.88 10.56 5.48
C VAL A 51 -2.61 11.14 6.09
N ALA A 52 -1.50 10.46 5.98
CA ALA A 52 -0.19 10.96 6.41
C ALA A 52 0.30 12.04 5.43
N ALA A 53 0.14 13.30 5.78
CA ALA A 53 0.66 14.43 5.02
C ALA A 53 2.11 14.72 5.45
N LEU A 54 3.04 13.84 5.04
CA LEU A 54 4.44 13.80 5.46
C LEU A 54 5.11 15.17 5.38
N GLY A 55 5.08 15.79 4.18
CA GLY A 55 5.75 17.07 3.98
C GLY A 55 5.05 18.27 4.65
N ASN A 56 3.88 18.02 5.27
CA ASN A 56 3.11 19.02 6.02
C ASN A 56 3.19 18.81 7.53
N ASN A 57 3.79 17.69 7.98
CA ASN A 57 3.89 17.30 9.39
C ASN A 57 2.53 17.15 10.08
N THR A 58 1.52 16.65 9.35
CA THR A 58 0.16 16.47 9.82
C THR A 58 -0.42 15.11 9.40
N VAL A 59 -1.43 14.65 10.12
CA VAL A 59 -2.37 13.66 9.61
C VAL A 59 -3.69 14.35 9.33
N GLU A 60 -4.19 14.25 8.10
CA GLU A 60 -5.47 14.80 7.68
C GLU A 60 -6.57 13.76 7.84
N VAL A 61 -7.68 14.13 8.47
CA VAL A 61 -8.86 13.26 8.63
C VAL A 61 -9.95 13.70 7.68
N MET A 62 -10.35 12.80 6.80
CA MET A 62 -11.31 13.04 5.74
C MET A 62 -12.61 12.31 6.03
N ASP A 63 -13.75 12.96 5.83
CA ASP A 63 -15.03 12.27 5.66
C ASP A 63 -15.19 11.90 4.19
N THR A 64 -15.10 10.60 3.87
CA THR A 64 -15.18 10.11 2.49
C THR A 64 -16.59 10.14 1.92
N LYS A 65 -17.61 10.10 2.78
CA LYS A 65 -19.01 10.19 2.40
C LYS A 65 -19.39 11.63 2.03
N GLU A 66 -19.07 12.58 2.90
CA GLU A 66 -19.31 14.00 2.65
C GLU A 66 -18.32 14.60 1.64
N GLY A 67 -17.14 13.99 1.48
CA GLY A 67 -16.11 14.46 0.55
C GLY A 67 -15.39 15.72 1.04
N LYS A 68 -15.07 15.79 2.31
CA LYS A 68 -14.40 16.95 2.94
C LYS A 68 -13.41 16.52 4.03
N ARG A 69 -12.42 17.36 4.29
CA ARG A 69 -11.59 17.25 5.50
C ARG A 69 -12.41 17.69 6.71
N ILE A 70 -12.35 16.89 7.79
CA ILE A 70 -13.07 17.15 9.03
C ILE A 70 -12.14 17.48 10.19
N HIS A 71 -10.87 17.08 10.13
CA HIS A 71 -9.88 17.37 11.18
C HIS A 71 -8.46 17.34 10.61
N THR A 72 -7.54 17.99 11.32
CA THR A 72 -6.09 17.93 11.10
C THR A 72 -5.40 17.66 12.42
N ILE A 73 -4.56 16.64 12.51
CA ILE A 73 -3.71 16.33 13.67
C ILE A 73 -2.33 16.94 13.40
N PRO A 74 -1.96 18.03 14.07
CA PRO A 74 -0.71 18.74 13.85
C PRO A 74 0.43 18.23 14.73
N GLY A 75 1.62 18.79 14.54
CA GLY A 75 2.78 18.60 15.42
C GLY A 75 3.43 17.24 15.30
N LEU A 76 3.27 16.60 14.15
CA LEU A 76 3.98 15.37 13.77
C LEU A 76 5.35 15.70 13.15
N HIS A 77 6.16 14.69 12.90
CA HIS A 77 7.52 14.82 12.36
C HIS A 77 7.71 13.85 11.20
N GLU A 78 7.41 14.30 9.97
CA GLU A 78 7.38 13.47 8.77
C GLU A 78 6.54 12.19 8.97
N PRO A 79 5.22 12.29 9.24
CA PRO A 79 4.37 11.12 9.37
C PRO A 79 4.36 10.32 8.06
N GLN A 80 4.73 9.04 8.13
CA GLN A 80 4.77 8.10 7.02
C GLN A 80 3.66 7.06 7.16
N GLY A 81 3.81 6.14 8.11
CA GLY A 81 2.83 5.11 8.38
C GLY A 81 1.66 5.61 9.21
N VAL A 82 0.45 5.25 8.82
CA VAL A 82 -0.76 5.50 9.59
C VAL A 82 -1.63 4.25 9.62
N LEU A 83 -2.14 3.90 10.80
CA LEU A 83 -2.99 2.73 11.01
C LEU A 83 -4.09 3.05 12.01
N TYR A 84 -5.35 2.87 11.62
CA TYR A 84 -6.48 2.88 12.54
C TYR A 84 -6.88 1.46 12.91
N VAL A 85 -7.02 1.19 14.20
CA VAL A 85 -7.47 -0.10 14.75
C VAL A 85 -8.84 0.12 15.41
N PRO A 86 -9.94 -0.32 14.77
CA PRO A 86 -11.30 -0.08 15.23
C PRO A 86 -11.58 -0.63 16.64
N GLU A 87 -11.09 -1.83 16.92
CA GLU A 87 -11.33 -2.53 18.18
C GLU A 87 -10.74 -1.80 19.38
N ALA A 88 -9.62 -1.13 19.18
CA ALA A 88 -8.95 -0.30 20.21
C ALA A 88 -9.36 1.18 20.13
N ASN A 89 -10.12 1.58 19.11
CA ASN A 89 -10.37 2.96 18.75
C ASN A 89 -9.09 3.81 18.79
N SER A 90 -8.01 3.29 18.23
CA SER A 90 -6.69 3.91 18.30
C SER A 90 -6.12 4.17 16.90
N LEU A 91 -5.51 5.34 16.75
CA LEU A 91 -4.79 5.73 15.55
C LEU A 91 -3.29 5.75 15.85
N TYR A 92 -2.54 4.91 15.14
CA TYR A 92 -1.08 4.81 15.24
C TYR A 92 -0.46 5.60 14.09
N VAL A 93 0.51 6.45 14.41
CA VAL A 93 1.23 7.28 13.43
C VAL A 93 2.73 7.10 13.62
N ALA A 94 3.38 6.54 12.62
CA ALA A 94 4.84 6.42 12.56
C ALA A 94 5.45 7.68 11.94
N ASN A 95 6.44 8.26 12.62
CA ASN A 95 7.09 9.49 12.22
C ASN A 95 8.54 9.23 11.81
N GLY A 96 8.89 9.52 10.56
CA GLY A 96 10.19 9.23 10.00
C GLY A 96 11.32 10.10 10.57
N ASP A 97 11.08 11.40 10.72
CA ASP A 97 12.13 12.36 11.14
C ASP A 97 12.56 12.15 12.60
N ASP A 98 11.60 12.01 13.51
CA ASP A 98 11.93 11.81 14.92
C ASP A 98 11.91 10.33 15.36
N GLY A 99 11.61 9.38 14.46
CA GLY A 99 11.59 7.94 14.73
C GLY A 99 10.66 7.55 15.87
N THR A 100 9.53 8.22 16.01
CA THR A 100 8.52 7.92 17.03
C THR A 100 7.31 7.22 16.43
N LEU A 101 6.70 6.32 17.22
CA LEU A 101 5.32 5.91 17.02
C LEU A 101 4.43 6.67 18.01
N ARG A 102 3.43 7.38 17.50
CA ARG A 102 2.43 8.08 18.33
C ARG A 102 1.09 7.38 18.25
N ILE A 103 0.44 7.24 19.40
CA ILE A 103 -0.88 6.62 19.52
C ILE A 103 -1.85 7.71 19.93
N PHE A 104 -2.90 7.88 19.15
CA PHE A 104 -3.98 8.85 19.40
C PHE A 104 -5.29 8.13 19.66
N ASP A 105 -6.17 8.74 20.45
CA ASP A 105 -7.57 8.33 20.52
C ASP A 105 -8.24 8.56 19.16
N GLY A 106 -8.90 7.54 18.64
CA GLY A 106 -9.48 7.58 17.30
C GLY A 106 -10.72 8.46 17.15
N SER A 107 -11.29 8.98 18.26
CA SER A 107 -12.47 9.85 18.25
C SER A 107 -12.14 11.30 18.56
N SER A 108 -11.35 11.55 19.61
CA SER A 108 -10.93 12.89 20.02
C SER A 108 -9.68 13.40 19.31
N TYR A 109 -8.87 12.47 18.76
CA TYR A 109 -7.55 12.71 18.16
C TYR A 109 -6.53 13.26 19.17
N GLU A 110 -6.77 13.07 20.45
CA GLU A 110 -5.83 13.43 21.51
C GLU A 110 -4.71 12.40 21.60
N LEU A 111 -3.49 12.89 21.85
CA LEU A 111 -2.31 12.03 22.01
C LEU A 111 -2.41 11.21 23.30
N ILE A 112 -2.45 9.89 23.16
CA ILE A 112 -2.43 8.96 24.29
C ILE A 112 -0.99 8.64 24.71
N LYS A 113 -0.11 8.35 23.73
CA LYS A 113 1.26 7.88 23.98
C LYS A 113 2.20 8.24 22.83
N SER A 114 3.46 8.52 23.17
CA SER A 114 4.56 8.65 22.22
C SER A 114 5.67 7.67 22.61
N ILE A 115 6.11 6.87 21.65
CA ILE A 115 7.08 5.79 21.83
C ILE A 115 8.26 6.09 20.91
N LYS A 116 9.47 6.21 21.49
CA LYS A 116 10.69 6.36 20.72
C LYS A 116 11.16 4.96 20.28
N LEU A 117 11.26 4.74 18.97
CA LEU A 117 11.75 3.50 18.37
C LEU A 117 13.22 3.62 17.98
N GLY A 118 13.57 4.63 17.21
CA GLY A 118 14.92 4.83 16.68
C GLY A 118 14.89 5.96 15.67
N ASP A 119 15.28 5.67 14.46
CA ASP A 119 15.16 6.56 13.30
C ASP A 119 14.09 6.00 12.35
N ASP A 120 13.58 6.82 11.46
CA ASP A 120 12.84 6.42 10.26
C ASP A 120 11.74 5.37 10.55
N ALA A 121 10.80 5.72 11.44
CA ALA A 121 9.63 4.89 11.70
C ALA A 121 8.65 5.06 10.54
N ASP A 122 8.31 3.94 9.90
CA ASP A 122 7.55 3.95 8.64
C ASP A 122 6.30 3.05 8.74
N ASN A 123 6.23 2.01 7.95
CA ASN A 123 5.03 1.18 7.80
C ASN A 123 4.53 0.59 9.13
N VAL A 124 3.21 0.63 9.33
CA VAL A 124 2.53 0.09 10.51
C VAL A 124 1.48 -0.93 10.06
N ARG A 125 1.42 -2.09 10.71
CA ARG A 125 0.42 -3.14 10.43
C ARG A 125 -0.10 -3.75 11.72
N PHE A 126 -1.32 -4.28 11.67
CA PHE A 126 -2.00 -4.91 12.81
C PHE A 126 -2.21 -6.40 12.58
N ASP A 127 -1.83 -7.19 13.57
CA ASP A 127 -2.15 -8.61 13.68
C ASP A 127 -3.39 -8.75 14.59
N GLY A 128 -4.58 -8.74 14.01
CA GLY A 128 -5.83 -8.78 14.73
C GLY A 128 -5.96 -9.97 15.70
N PRO A 129 -5.68 -11.23 15.26
CA PRO A 129 -5.72 -12.40 16.13
C PRO A 129 -4.83 -12.31 17.38
N LYS A 130 -3.67 -11.68 17.27
CA LYS A 130 -2.73 -11.53 18.39
C LYS A 130 -2.82 -10.18 19.09
N LYS A 131 -3.56 -9.25 18.51
CA LYS A 131 -3.65 -7.85 18.96
C LYS A 131 -2.28 -7.17 19.05
N HIS A 132 -1.43 -7.43 18.07
CA HIS A 132 -0.10 -6.85 17.98
C HIS A 132 -0.02 -5.83 16.85
N VAL A 133 0.65 -4.70 17.15
CA VAL A 133 1.03 -3.69 16.18
C VAL A 133 2.49 -3.92 15.81
N TYR A 134 2.77 -3.99 14.51
CA TYR A 134 4.11 -4.10 13.94
C TYR A 134 4.50 -2.78 13.30
N VAL A 135 5.70 -2.30 13.59
CA VAL A 135 6.22 -1.05 13.03
C VAL A 135 7.61 -1.29 12.45
N GLY A 136 7.80 -0.93 11.18
CA GLY A 136 9.11 -0.92 10.53
C GLY A 136 9.88 0.34 10.92
N TYR A 137 11.18 0.23 11.25
CA TYR A 137 11.96 1.41 11.60
C TYR A 137 13.48 1.21 11.46
N GLY A 138 14.19 2.31 11.50
CA GLY A 138 15.63 2.36 11.62
C GLY A 138 16.39 1.75 10.46
N SER A 139 17.60 1.32 10.70
CA SER A 139 18.44 0.67 9.70
C SER A 139 18.04 -0.79 9.39
N GLY A 140 17.12 -1.37 10.17
CA GLY A 140 16.62 -2.72 9.93
C GLY A 140 16.01 -3.37 11.17
N ALA A 141 14.78 -2.99 11.53
CA ALA A 141 14.04 -3.66 12.60
C ALA A 141 12.52 -3.57 12.39
N LEU A 142 11.80 -4.55 12.94
CA LEU A 142 10.37 -4.49 13.20
C LEU A 142 10.16 -4.51 14.71
N GLU A 143 9.59 -3.44 15.26
CA GLU A 143 9.07 -3.46 16.61
C GLU A 143 7.71 -4.16 16.63
N VAL A 144 7.51 -5.02 17.62
CA VAL A 144 6.24 -5.69 17.88
C VAL A 144 5.74 -5.25 19.25
N MET A 145 4.54 -4.71 19.31
CA MET A 145 3.95 -4.20 20.54
C MET A 145 2.48 -4.57 20.68
N ASN A 146 1.98 -4.54 21.89
CA ASN A 146 0.55 -4.62 22.16
C ASN A 146 -0.18 -3.35 21.67
N GLU A 147 -1.52 -3.37 21.65
CA GLU A 147 -2.36 -2.21 21.28
C GLU A 147 -2.07 -0.97 22.13
N ASP A 148 -1.66 -1.13 23.37
CA ASP A 148 -1.30 -0.02 24.29
C ASP A 148 0.12 0.53 24.06
N GLY A 149 0.84 0.01 23.07
CA GLY A 149 2.22 0.37 22.75
C GLY A 149 3.25 -0.21 23.74
N THR A 150 2.90 -1.26 24.47
CA THR A 150 3.89 -2.00 25.28
C THR A 150 4.68 -2.94 24.39
N LYS A 151 6.00 -2.82 24.38
CA LYS A 151 6.91 -3.66 23.59
C LYS A 151 6.75 -5.15 23.96
N VAL A 152 6.58 -5.98 22.93
CA VAL A 152 6.52 -7.44 23.04
C VAL A 152 7.80 -8.06 22.52
N ALA A 153 8.29 -7.62 21.37
CA ALA A 153 9.49 -8.17 20.74
C ALA A 153 10.07 -7.15 19.75
N GLU A 154 11.29 -7.43 19.32
CA GLU A 154 11.95 -6.76 18.22
C GLU A 154 12.53 -7.82 17.28
N ILE A 155 12.34 -7.64 15.98
CA ILE A 155 12.85 -8.56 14.98
C ILE A 155 13.85 -7.80 14.11
N ASN A 156 15.11 -8.21 14.19
CA ASN A 156 16.18 -7.59 13.41
C ASN A 156 16.14 -8.04 11.95
N LEU A 157 16.41 -7.11 11.05
CA LEU A 157 16.44 -7.26 9.61
C LEU A 157 17.78 -6.76 9.04
N ASP A 158 18.15 -7.24 7.85
CA ASP A 158 19.42 -6.87 7.19
C ASP A 158 19.46 -5.43 6.67
N ALA A 159 18.29 -4.77 6.54
CA ALA A 159 18.16 -3.41 6.04
C ALA A 159 16.84 -2.79 6.49
N HIS A 160 16.69 -1.48 6.29
CA HIS A 160 15.44 -0.75 6.53
C HIS A 160 14.24 -1.46 5.87
N PRO A 161 13.19 -1.80 6.65
CA PRO A 161 11.98 -2.38 6.13
C PRO A 161 11.08 -1.31 5.50
N GLU A 162 10.61 -1.62 4.31
CA GLU A 162 9.53 -0.88 3.65
C GLU A 162 8.21 -1.64 3.82
N SER A 163 7.34 -1.64 2.81
CA SER A 163 6.06 -2.35 2.94
C SER A 163 6.23 -3.80 3.36
N PHE A 164 5.36 -4.24 4.25
CA PHE A 164 5.29 -5.63 4.70
C PHE A 164 3.85 -6.12 4.82
N GLN A 165 3.66 -7.43 4.70
CA GLN A 165 2.35 -8.08 4.75
C GLN A 165 2.38 -9.28 5.70
N LEU A 166 1.33 -9.39 6.52
CA LEU A 166 1.12 -10.51 7.44
C LEU A 166 0.15 -11.50 6.81
N GLU A 167 0.45 -12.80 6.90
CA GLU A 167 -0.57 -13.81 6.65
C GLU A 167 -1.67 -13.73 7.70
N LYS A 168 -2.92 -13.82 7.26
CA LYS A 168 -4.09 -13.89 8.15
C LYS A 168 -4.21 -15.29 8.77
N ASN A 169 -3.96 -16.32 7.96
CA ASN A 169 -4.16 -17.72 8.31
C ASN A 169 -2.84 -18.49 8.57
N GLY A 170 -1.70 -17.81 8.54
CA GLY A 170 -0.38 -18.41 8.73
C GLY A 170 0.53 -17.61 9.65
N PRO A 171 1.68 -18.16 10.02
CA PRO A 171 2.62 -17.46 10.90
C PRO A 171 3.55 -16.49 10.16
N ARG A 172 3.53 -16.46 8.82
CA ARG A 172 4.54 -15.72 8.06
C ARG A 172 4.22 -14.23 7.97
N LEU A 173 5.28 -13.47 7.84
CA LEU A 173 5.28 -12.05 7.54
C LEU A 173 6.34 -11.83 6.46
N PHE A 174 5.99 -11.11 5.39
CA PHE A 174 6.86 -10.80 4.28
C PHE A 174 7.24 -9.33 4.35
N VAL A 175 8.52 -9.00 4.17
CA VAL A 175 9.05 -7.64 4.30
C VAL A 175 9.90 -7.29 3.10
N ASN A 176 9.61 -6.18 2.45
CA ASN A 176 10.49 -5.60 1.44
C ASN A 176 11.71 -4.94 2.08
N LEU A 177 12.89 -5.29 1.58
CA LEU A 177 14.19 -4.71 1.97
C LEU A 177 14.86 -4.12 0.72
N PRO A 178 14.49 -2.90 0.28
CA PRO A 178 14.96 -2.34 -0.99
C PRO A 178 16.47 -2.17 -1.08
N LYS A 179 17.12 -1.75 0.02
CA LYS A 179 18.59 -1.58 0.09
C LYS A 179 19.33 -2.92 -0.12
N SER A 180 18.74 -4.01 0.38
CA SER A 180 19.29 -5.37 0.20
C SER A 180 18.78 -6.05 -1.07
N ARG A 181 17.81 -5.46 -1.80
CA ARG A 181 17.18 -6.03 -3.00
C ARG A 181 16.54 -7.39 -2.74
N LYS A 182 15.90 -7.52 -1.59
CA LYS A 182 15.33 -8.77 -1.10
C LYS A 182 13.91 -8.58 -0.58
N VAL A 183 13.22 -9.70 -0.44
CA VAL A 183 12.07 -9.89 0.42
C VAL A 183 12.51 -10.79 1.56
N ALA A 184 12.40 -10.35 2.80
CA ALA A 184 12.58 -11.21 3.97
C ALA A 184 11.27 -11.91 4.30
N VAL A 185 11.37 -13.18 4.68
CA VAL A 185 10.27 -13.98 5.20
C VAL A 185 10.53 -14.24 6.68
N LEU A 186 9.62 -13.79 7.51
CA LEU A 186 9.70 -13.95 8.95
C LEU A 186 8.65 -14.97 9.42
N ASP A 187 8.99 -15.70 10.46
CA ASP A 187 8.04 -16.49 11.22
C ASP A 187 7.70 -15.74 12.51
N ARG A 188 6.45 -15.27 12.63
CA ARG A 188 5.97 -14.48 13.77
C ARG A 188 5.93 -15.27 15.08
N THR A 189 5.94 -16.60 15.02
CA THR A 189 5.98 -17.46 16.22
C THR A 189 7.40 -17.64 16.72
N LYS A 190 8.39 -17.59 15.83
CA LYS A 190 9.81 -17.67 16.15
C LYS A 190 10.45 -16.31 16.41
N GLY A 191 9.79 -15.22 15.96
CA GLY A 191 10.34 -13.88 16.04
C GLY A 191 11.63 -13.69 15.23
N SER A 192 11.76 -14.36 14.08
CA SER A 192 13.00 -14.35 13.31
C SER A 192 12.77 -14.52 11.82
N VAL A 193 13.77 -14.06 11.03
CA VAL A 193 13.82 -14.30 9.57
C VAL A 193 14.10 -15.79 9.33
N VAL A 194 13.27 -16.42 8.50
CA VAL A 194 13.38 -17.85 8.14
C VAL A 194 13.81 -18.07 6.69
N ALA A 195 13.63 -17.07 5.84
CA ALA A 195 14.09 -17.10 4.45
C ALA A 195 14.29 -15.69 3.90
N THR A 196 15.03 -15.57 2.82
CA THR A 196 15.14 -14.34 2.03
C THR A 196 15.08 -14.66 0.55
N TRP A 197 14.33 -13.85 -0.20
CA TRP A 197 14.11 -14.04 -1.64
C TRP A 197 14.64 -12.86 -2.44
N GLY A 198 15.20 -13.14 -3.62
CA GLY A 198 15.65 -12.11 -4.53
C GLY A 198 14.50 -11.52 -5.35
N THR A 199 14.66 -10.31 -5.81
CA THR A 199 13.69 -9.57 -6.65
C THR A 199 13.88 -9.81 -8.15
N GLY A 200 14.68 -10.79 -8.52
CA GLY A 200 14.88 -11.21 -9.92
C GLY A 200 15.58 -10.18 -10.82
N GLY A 201 16.55 -9.45 -10.28
CA GLY A 201 17.35 -8.45 -11.00
C GLY A 201 16.69 -7.06 -11.07
N ALA A 202 15.49 -6.89 -10.55
CA ALA A 202 14.92 -5.57 -10.30
C ALA A 202 15.24 -5.13 -8.85
N PHE A 203 15.17 -3.84 -8.55
CA PHE A 203 15.52 -3.28 -7.23
C PHE A 203 14.66 -2.07 -6.90
N SER A 204 14.81 -1.57 -5.66
CA SER A 204 13.92 -0.55 -5.10
C SER A 204 12.48 -1.05 -5.01
N ASN A 205 12.32 -2.21 -4.36
CA ASN A 205 11.04 -2.86 -4.10
C ASN A 205 10.39 -2.25 -2.86
N TYR A 206 9.56 -1.21 -3.06
CA TYR A 206 8.89 -0.51 -1.97
C TYR A 206 7.54 -1.14 -1.63
N PRO A 207 6.52 -1.14 -2.54
CA PRO A 207 5.20 -1.65 -2.21
C PRO A 207 5.10 -3.18 -2.28
N MET A 208 4.12 -3.70 -1.53
CA MET A 208 3.84 -5.12 -1.46
C MET A 208 2.34 -5.37 -1.25
N ALA A 209 1.79 -6.38 -1.92
CA ALA A 209 0.46 -6.94 -1.66
C ALA A 209 0.50 -8.47 -1.62
N LEU A 210 -0.41 -9.07 -0.89
CA LEU A 210 -0.47 -10.53 -0.67
C LEU A 210 -1.81 -11.09 -1.13
N ASP A 211 -1.74 -12.15 -1.92
CA ASP A 211 -2.83 -13.07 -2.21
C ASP A 211 -2.56 -14.38 -1.47
N GLU A 212 -3.18 -14.54 -0.31
CA GLU A 212 -3.00 -15.74 0.51
C GLU A 212 -3.65 -16.99 -0.12
N ASP A 213 -4.75 -16.83 -0.85
CA ASP A 213 -5.49 -17.95 -1.41
C ASP A 213 -4.71 -18.67 -2.51
N ASP A 214 -4.17 -17.90 -3.45
CA ASP A 214 -3.35 -18.42 -4.53
C ASP A 214 -1.86 -18.48 -4.15
N GLN A 215 -1.50 -18.10 -2.89
CA GLN A 215 -0.13 -18.11 -2.37
C GLN A 215 0.82 -17.26 -3.23
N ARG A 216 0.44 -16.02 -3.54
CA ARG A 216 1.21 -15.08 -4.37
C ARG A 216 1.50 -13.79 -3.63
N LEU A 217 2.75 -13.35 -3.77
CA LEU A 217 3.22 -12.06 -3.27
C LEU A 217 3.52 -11.16 -4.46
N PHE A 218 2.93 -9.97 -4.44
CA PHE A 218 3.12 -8.94 -5.46
C PHE A 218 4.03 -7.86 -4.90
N ILE A 219 5.16 -7.61 -5.56
CA ILE A 219 6.03 -6.47 -5.25
C ILE A 219 6.22 -5.62 -6.50
N VAL A 220 6.34 -4.31 -6.33
CA VAL A 220 6.70 -3.44 -7.44
C VAL A 220 8.08 -2.86 -7.20
N CYS A 221 8.98 -3.10 -8.15
CA CYS A 221 10.32 -2.53 -8.17
C CYS A 221 10.35 -1.29 -9.04
N ARG A 222 11.12 -0.27 -8.67
CA ARG A 222 11.24 0.97 -9.45
C ARG A 222 12.27 0.88 -10.58
N LEU A 223 13.29 0.02 -10.46
CA LEU A 223 14.41 -0.03 -11.40
C LEU A 223 14.81 -1.47 -11.76
N PRO A 224 14.52 -1.94 -12.99
CA PRO A 224 13.53 -1.35 -13.89
C PRO A 224 12.12 -1.43 -13.28
N ALA A 225 11.21 -0.56 -13.71
CA ALA A 225 9.83 -0.56 -13.21
C ALA A 225 9.12 -1.89 -13.57
N ARG A 226 8.91 -2.75 -12.58
CA ARG A 226 8.38 -4.10 -12.74
C ARG A 226 7.44 -4.48 -11.59
N LEU A 227 6.30 -5.06 -11.95
CA LEU A 227 5.58 -5.94 -11.05
C LEU A 227 6.28 -7.31 -11.08
N VAL A 228 6.66 -7.81 -9.92
CA VAL A 228 7.23 -9.15 -9.73
C VAL A 228 6.25 -9.96 -8.89
N VAL A 229 5.84 -11.11 -9.42
CA VAL A 229 4.96 -12.06 -8.74
C VAL A 229 5.82 -13.21 -8.22
N LEU A 230 5.75 -13.44 -6.91
CA LEU A 230 6.49 -14.51 -6.24
C LEU A 230 5.53 -15.55 -5.67
N ASP A 231 5.94 -16.81 -5.70
CA ASP A 231 5.29 -17.89 -4.95
C ASP A 231 5.69 -17.78 -3.46
N THR A 232 4.70 -17.73 -2.57
CA THR A 232 4.96 -17.52 -1.13
C THR A 232 5.51 -18.75 -0.41
N ASN A 233 5.49 -19.93 -1.01
CA ASN A 233 6.06 -21.13 -0.40
C ASN A 233 7.53 -21.31 -0.74
N THR A 234 7.91 -20.95 -1.97
CA THR A 234 9.25 -21.23 -2.50
C THR A 234 10.10 -19.98 -2.69
N GLY A 235 9.48 -18.79 -2.81
CA GLY A 235 10.15 -17.55 -3.21
C GLY A 235 10.50 -17.50 -4.70
N ASN A 236 10.06 -18.48 -5.48
CA ASN A 236 10.28 -18.48 -6.92
C ASN A 236 9.49 -17.36 -7.60
N ILE A 237 10.12 -16.74 -8.58
CA ILE A 237 9.45 -15.74 -9.39
C ILE A 237 8.58 -16.46 -10.42
N ILE A 238 7.29 -16.21 -10.34
CA ILE A 238 6.29 -16.75 -11.27
C ILE A 238 6.26 -15.91 -12.55
N GLN A 239 6.16 -14.59 -12.39
CA GLN A 239 6.05 -13.69 -13.55
C GLN A 239 6.63 -12.31 -13.25
N LYS A 240 7.08 -11.62 -14.30
CA LYS A 240 7.49 -10.21 -14.28
C LYS A 240 6.77 -9.46 -15.38
N LEU A 241 6.12 -8.34 -15.03
CA LEU A 241 5.44 -7.47 -15.99
C LEU A 241 5.97 -6.05 -15.89
N SER A 242 5.84 -5.27 -16.96
CA SER A 242 6.12 -3.83 -16.90
C SER A 242 5.17 -3.14 -15.94
N ALA A 243 5.67 -2.21 -15.14
CA ALA A 243 4.88 -1.43 -14.20
C ALA A 243 5.04 0.07 -14.46
N ILE A 244 4.19 0.86 -13.77
CA ILE A 244 4.38 2.30 -13.65
C ILE A 244 5.64 2.56 -12.80
N GLY A 245 6.43 3.56 -13.17
CA GLY A 245 7.61 3.95 -12.41
C GLY A 245 7.28 4.74 -11.15
N ASP A 246 8.24 4.80 -10.24
CA ASP A 246 8.14 5.50 -8.94
C ASP A 246 6.91 5.04 -8.12
N SER A 247 6.69 3.71 -8.05
CA SER A 247 5.56 3.13 -7.30
C SER A 247 5.87 3.06 -5.81
N ASP A 248 4.91 3.48 -4.98
CA ASP A 248 4.93 3.36 -3.52
C ASP A 248 3.82 2.45 -2.99
N ASP A 249 2.72 2.28 -3.74
CA ASP A 249 1.65 1.41 -3.33
C ASP A 249 1.22 0.43 -4.43
N VAL A 250 0.91 -0.79 -3.99
CA VAL A 250 0.29 -1.84 -4.79
C VAL A 250 -0.79 -2.53 -3.97
N PHE A 251 -1.92 -2.80 -4.59
CA PHE A 251 -3.07 -3.44 -3.95
C PHE A 251 -3.57 -4.61 -4.78
N TYR A 252 -4.04 -5.65 -4.09
CA TYR A 252 -4.72 -6.78 -4.70
C TYR A 252 -6.21 -6.75 -4.36
N ASP A 253 -7.04 -6.66 -5.38
CA ASP A 253 -8.50 -6.80 -5.30
C ASP A 253 -8.87 -8.25 -5.57
N ARG A 254 -9.09 -9.00 -4.48
CA ARG A 254 -9.46 -10.41 -4.53
C ARG A 254 -10.78 -10.63 -5.28
N ALA A 255 -11.77 -9.76 -5.08
CA ALA A 255 -13.08 -9.91 -5.68
C ALA A 255 -13.05 -9.84 -7.21
N ARG A 256 -12.13 -9.02 -7.77
CA ARG A 256 -11.95 -8.86 -9.22
C ARG A 256 -10.73 -9.59 -9.75
N ARG A 257 -9.92 -10.17 -8.87
CA ARG A 257 -8.61 -10.76 -9.18
C ARG A 257 -7.75 -9.75 -9.96
N ARG A 258 -7.63 -8.53 -9.41
CA ARG A 258 -6.91 -7.42 -10.04
C ARG A 258 -5.84 -6.85 -9.13
N ILE A 259 -4.76 -6.40 -9.75
CA ILE A 259 -3.67 -5.71 -9.06
C ILE A 259 -3.64 -4.27 -9.57
N TYR A 260 -3.56 -3.32 -8.63
CA TYR A 260 -3.44 -1.89 -8.90
C TYR A 260 -2.10 -1.40 -8.35
N ALA A 261 -1.17 -0.99 -9.23
CA ALA A 261 0.10 -0.39 -8.84
C ALA A 261 0.06 1.11 -9.14
N ILE A 262 0.18 1.93 -8.10
CA ILE A 262 0.14 3.39 -8.20
C ILE A 262 1.57 3.91 -8.31
N GLY A 263 1.85 4.78 -9.27
CA GLY A 263 3.22 5.27 -9.48
C GLY A 263 3.32 6.76 -9.78
N GLY A 264 4.38 7.36 -9.25
CA GLY A 264 4.68 8.79 -9.32
C GLY A 264 5.01 9.30 -10.72
N GLU A 265 5.21 8.43 -11.71
CA GLU A 265 5.22 8.84 -13.12
C GLU A 265 3.86 9.38 -13.58
N GLY A 266 2.81 9.24 -12.79
CA GLY A 266 1.47 9.78 -13.05
C GLY A 266 0.52 8.76 -13.64
N GLY A 267 0.41 7.59 -13.03
CA GLY A 267 -0.53 6.56 -13.46
C GLY A 267 -0.75 5.43 -12.47
N ILE A 268 -1.73 4.60 -12.82
CA ILE A 268 -2.04 3.33 -12.15
C ILE A 268 -1.93 2.23 -13.19
N SER A 269 -0.99 1.31 -13.00
CA SER A 269 -0.95 0.07 -13.79
C SER A 269 -1.96 -0.92 -13.22
N VAL A 270 -2.80 -1.47 -14.07
CA VAL A 270 -3.83 -2.45 -13.72
C VAL A 270 -3.52 -3.77 -14.38
N TYR A 271 -3.50 -4.84 -13.57
CA TYR A 271 -3.26 -6.19 -14.06
C TYR A 271 -4.44 -7.08 -13.70
N GLN A 272 -4.78 -7.98 -14.62
CA GLN A 272 -5.75 -9.06 -14.39
C GLN A 272 -4.98 -10.34 -14.06
N GLN A 273 -5.29 -10.94 -12.95
CA GLN A 273 -4.91 -12.31 -12.63
C GLN A 273 -5.89 -13.24 -13.33
N GLN A 274 -5.41 -14.07 -14.23
CA GLN A 274 -6.19 -15.07 -14.94
C GLN A 274 -6.30 -16.35 -14.10
N ASP A 275 -5.19 -16.78 -13.57
CA ASP A 275 -5.03 -17.85 -12.58
C ASP A 275 -3.86 -17.54 -11.66
N ALA A 276 -3.45 -18.49 -10.80
CA ALA A 276 -2.36 -18.30 -9.86
C ALA A 276 -1.02 -17.94 -10.54
N ASP A 277 -0.79 -18.39 -11.76
CA ASP A 277 0.51 -18.30 -12.44
C ASP A 277 0.51 -17.32 -13.62
N HIS A 278 -0.65 -16.85 -14.07
CA HIS A 278 -0.78 -16.02 -15.27
C HIS A 278 -1.44 -14.68 -14.97
N TYR A 279 -0.72 -13.61 -15.30
CA TYR A 279 -1.11 -12.21 -15.10
C TYR A 279 -0.95 -11.43 -16.41
N GLN A 280 -1.89 -10.54 -16.69
CA GLN A 280 -1.90 -9.70 -17.88
C GLN A 280 -2.05 -8.23 -17.49
N ALA A 281 -1.19 -7.36 -18.01
CA ALA A 281 -1.42 -5.91 -17.94
C ALA A 281 -2.61 -5.56 -18.83
N ILE A 282 -3.66 -4.99 -18.25
CA ILE A 282 -4.92 -4.68 -18.95
C ILE A 282 -5.13 -3.19 -19.17
N ALA A 283 -4.50 -2.35 -18.34
CA ALA A 283 -4.58 -0.90 -18.50
C ALA A 283 -3.44 -0.16 -17.80
N ARG A 284 -3.21 1.08 -18.24
CA ARG A 284 -2.46 2.12 -17.54
C ARG A 284 -3.35 3.35 -17.49
N LEU A 285 -3.91 3.65 -16.33
CA LEU A 285 -4.85 4.75 -16.11
C LEU A 285 -4.06 6.00 -15.71
N PRO A 286 -4.30 7.16 -16.36
CA PRO A 286 -3.56 8.38 -16.03
C PRO A 286 -4.00 8.94 -14.67
N THR A 287 -3.01 9.38 -13.88
CA THR A 287 -3.21 10.19 -12.68
C THR A 287 -2.44 11.51 -12.83
N ILE A 288 -1.81 11.99 -11.77
CA ILE A 288 -0.97 13.19 -11.80
C ILE A 288 0.46 12.80 -11.43
N LYS A 289 1.45 13.40 -12.08
CA LYS A 289 2.86 13.17 -11.74
C LYS A 289 3.11 13.42 -10.26
N GLY A 290 3.79 12.47 -9.60
CA GLY A 290 4.05 12.49 -8.17
C GLY A 290 2.93 11.88 -7.31
N ALA A 291 1.78 11.47 -7.88
CA ALA A 291 0.75 10.68 -7.21
C ALA A 291 1.19 9.22 -7.19
N ARG A 292 1.83 8.78 -6.10
CA ARG A 292 2.42 7.44 -5.98
C ARG A 292 1.89 6.62 -4.82
N THR A 293 1.21 7.28 -3.89
CA THR A 293 0.60 6.64 -2.71
C THR A 293 -0.91 6.63 -2.81
N GLY A 294 -1.51 5.62 -2.21
CA GLY A 294 -2.94 5.44 -2.18
C GLY A 294 -3.40 4.47 -1.09
N PHE A 295 -4.68 4.13 -1.13
CA PHE A 295 -5.29 3.15 -0.26
C PHE A 295 -6.44 2.45 -0.96
N PHE A 296 -6.50 1.14 -0.90
CA PHE A 296 -7.61 0.36 -1.42
C PHE A 296 -8.47 -0.17 -0.28
N SER A 297 -9.76 0.17 -0.30
CA SER A 297 -10.75 -0.38 0.62
C SER A 297 -11.67 -1.35 -0.13
N PRO A 298 -11.52 -2.66 0.08
CA PRO A 298 -12.46 -3.63 -0.51
C PRO A 298 -13.88 -3.45 0.02
N ASP A 299 -14.05 -3.10 1.30
CA ASP A 299 -15.35 -2.93 1.95
C ASP A 299 -16.15 -1.75 1.37
N LEU A 300 -15.46 -0.66 1.04
CA LEU A 300 -16.08 0.50 0.38
C LEU A 300 -16.08 0.38 -1.15
N ASN A 301 -15.39 -0.61 -1.70
CA ASN A 301 -15.18 -0.76 -3.13
C ASN A 301 -14.56 0.50 -3.76
N GLN A 302 -13.57 1.07 -3.08
CA GLN A 302 -12.95 2.34 -3.44
C GLN A 302 -11.42 2.26 -3.42
N LEU A 303 -10.81 2.99 -4.36
CA LEU A 303 -9.38 3.28 -4.38
C LEU A 303 -9.18 4.77 -4.14
N PHE A 304 -8.40 5.10 -3.13
CA PHE A 304 -7.99 6.46 -2.79
C PHE A 304 -6.60 6.71 -3.35
N VAL A 305 -6.38 7.86 -3.96
CA VAL A 305 -5.08 8.24 -4.51
C VAL A 305 -4.71 9.63 -4.01
N ALA A 306 -3.56 9.74 -3.37
CA ALA A 306 -3.02 11.02 -2.94
C ALA A 306 -2.39 11.78 -4.09
N VAL A 307 -2.82 13.02 -4.26
CA VAL A 307 -2.26 13.96 -5.22
C VAL A 307 -1.59 15.08 -4.44
N ARG A 308 -0.28 15.25 -4.58
CA ARG A 308 0.42 16.37 -3.95
C ARG A 308 0.22 17.66 -4.75
N ARG A 309 0.39 18.80 -4.08
CA ARG A 309 0.33 20.13 -4.72
C ARG A 309 1.27 20.21 -5.92
N GLN A 310 0.77 20.80 -7.01
CA GLN A 310 1.56 21.10 -8.22
C GLN A 310 1.25 22.51 -8.72
N GLY A 311 2.21 23.43 -8.55
CA GLY A 311 1.99 24.83 -8.92
C GLY A 311 0.79 25.43 -8.18
N SER A 312 -0.21 25.90 -8.91
CA SER A 312 -1.46 26.45 -8.38
C SER A 312 -2.48 25.39 -7.96
N GLU A 313 -2.34 24.15 -8.46
CA GLU A 313 -3.26 23.06 -8.15
C GLU A 313 -3.01 22.57 -6.72
N PRO A 314 -4.02 22.54 -5.84
CA PRO A 314 -3.87 22.11 -4.47
C PRO A 314 -3.58 20.60 -4.38
N ALA A 315 -3.01 20.19 -3.25
CA ALA A 315 -3.01 18.78 -2.89
C ALA A 315 -4.46 18.29 -2.73
N ALA A 316 -4.69 16.99 -2.97
CA ALA A 316 -6.04 16.42 -2.91
C ALA A 316 -5.99 14.90 -2.68
N ILE A 317 -7.09 14.36 -2.18
CA ILE A 317 -7.38 12.92 -2.27
C ILE A 317 -8.41 12.69 -3.36
N ARG A 318 -8.07 11.84 -4.33
CA ARG A 318 -8.99 11.37 -5.37
C ARG A 318 -9.59 10.05 -4.96
N ILE A 319 -10.90 9.94 -5.02
CA ILE A 319 -11.66 8.73 -4.70
C ILE A 319 -12.20 8.13 -5.98
N TYR A 320 -11.77 6.92 -6.26
CA TYR A 320 -12.23 6.14 -7.40
C TYR A 320 -13.13 5.01 -6.93
N SER A 321 -14.28 4.83 -7.54
CA SER A 321 -15.07 3.60 -7.42
C SER A 321 -14.57 2.55 -8.40
N LEU A 322 -14.72 1.29 -7.98
CA LEU A 322 -14.43 0.13 -8.81
C LEU A 322 -15.76 -0.44 -9.31
N PRO A 323 -16.12 -0.26 -10.58
CA PRO A 323 -17.34 -0.83 -11.14
C PRO A 323 -17.40 -2.34 -10.95
N GLN A 324 -18.59 -2.88 -10.71
CA GLN A 324 -18.76 -4.33 -10.62
C GLN A 324 -18.39 -4.96 -11.96
N SER A 325 -17.61 -6.04 -11.93
CA SER A 325 -17.42 -6.87 -13.12
C SER A 325 -18.79 -7.42 -13.53
N ARG A 326 -19.17 -7.20 -14.79
CA ARG A 326 -20.37 -7.79 -15.38
C ARG A 326 -20.22 -9.29 -15.53
#